data_5adcb5e3d98f0af40e83eb30972c7eca
#
_entry.id   5adcb5e3d98f0af40e83eb30972c7eca
#
_cell.length_a   1.000
_cell.length_b   1.000
_cell.length_c   1.000
_cell.angle_alpha   90.00
_cell.angle_beta   90.00
_cell.angle_gamma   90.00
#
_symmetry.space_group_name_H-M   'P 1'
#
loop_
_entity.id
_entity.type
_entity.pdbx_description
1 polymer ?
#
loop_
_entity_poly.entity_id
_entity_poly.type
_entity_poly.pdbx_seq_one_letter_code
_entity_poly.pdbx_strand_id
1 'polypeptide(L)'
;QGISPMASFLLSTAMRVGPGNILGVTGAVSTGGPGALFWMWVSAFFGMATAFVESTLSQIYKEKQGDEYVGGLPCYGRKLLGGAAIIGGALSFLYIIYALLCIPAQGFNTISAMVSVTQNLTGAEIAEGSALIWGFFLLLMGLTAFSVFGGLRRITRITDVLVPIMAVVYVAAVLVMVAMNLTLLPWFFYVVGTEAFRPEPVFGGALGIALSQGIKRGLMSNEAGQGTLSMPAAVSYAKHPCDQGIVQAIGVFLDTMVICTLTGFVLIMGQAWLKDGSAAWFEMGRLEKFLASCAQMLGSGAGYGLATLVISICFGIFAFTCLLGFLSFSEICARQISNNKFFISAVRLVSLAVLAFGMITNIAGFDLSALWNLSDFANIVMVCCNLPLLYLGFGNVQKAFDHFECQEGKFGTETLGEPLPVWDECH
;
A
#
# COMPACT_ATOMS: atom_id res chain seq x y z
N GLN A 1 -20.92 8.62 13.40
CA GLN A 1 -20.79 9.21 12.06
C GLN A 1 -19.54 8.66 11.41
N GLY A 2 -19.65 8.08 10.20
CA GLY A 2 -18.52 7.58 9.42
C GLY A 2 -17.55 8.70 9.01
N ILE A 3 -16.35 8.32 8.55
CA ILE A 3 -15.40 9.28 7.97
C ILE A 3 -15.89 9.75 6.59
N SER A 4 -15.43 10.93 6.16
CA SER A 4 -15.80 11.43 4.82
C SER A 4 -15.23 10.52 3.70
N PRO A 5 -15.82 10.52 2.49
CA PRO A 5 -15.27 9.78 1.35
C PRO A 5 -13.82 10.14 1.04
N MET A 6 -13.45 11.42 1.20
CA MET A 6 -12.08 11.88 1.01
C MET A 6 -11.14 11.34 2.10
N ALA A 7 -11.56 11.34 3.37
CA ALA A 7 -10.76 10.77 4.45
C ALA A 7 -10.58 9.25 4.27
N SER A 8 -11.61 8.53 3.79
CA SER A 8 -11.51 7.11 3.41
C SER A 8 -10.51 6.90 2.27
N PHE A 9 -10.57 7.74 1.23
CA PHE A 9 -9.62 7.71 0.13
C PHE A 9 -8.19 7.93 0.60
N LEU A 10 -7.95 8.94 1.45
CA LEU A 10 -6.63 9.25 1.98
C LEU A 10 -6.11 8.15 2.92
N LEU A 11 -6.98 7.56 3.74
CA LEU A 11 -6.61 6.45 4.62
C LEU A 11 -6.23 5.20 3.81
N SER A 12 -6.98 4.89 2.74
CA SER A 12 -6.61 3.79 1.85
C SER A 12 -5.36 4.10 1.02
N THR A 13 -5.18 5.36 0.63
CA THR A 13 -3.97 5.81 -0.07
C THR A 13 -2.74 5.73 0.82
N ALA A 14 -2.87 5.98 2.13
CA ALA A 14 -1.79 5.79 3.10
C ALA A 14 -1.24 4.35 3.13
N MET A 15 -2.11 3.36 2.89
CA MET A 15 -1.71 1.96 2.78
C MET A 15 -1.03 1.65 1.44
N ARG A 16 -1.65 2.08 0.33
CA ARG A 16 -1.18 1.81 -1.03
C ARG A 16 0.10 2.54 -1.34
N VAL A 17 0.11 3.88 -1.18
CA VAL A 17 1.28 4.72 -1.45
C VAL A 17 2.27 4.56 -0.29
N GLY A 18 3.02 3.49 -0.37
CA GLY A 18 3.95 3.05 0.65
C GLY A 18 5.34 2.74 0.07
N PRO A 19 6.21 2.12 0.85
CA PRO A 19 7.52 1.68 0.37
C PRO A 19 7.46 0.76 -0.84
N GLY A 20 6.33 0.06 -1.05
CA GLY A 20 6.07 -0.79 -2.21
C GLY A 20 6.18 -0.07 -3.55
N ASN A 21 5.78 1.21 -3.60
CA ASN A 21 5.86 2.03 -4.82
C ASN A 21 7.29 2.34 -5.23
N ILE A 22 8.24 2.34 -4.32
CA ILE A 22 9.67 2.54 -4.61
C ILE A 22 10.39 1.20 -4.61
N LEU A 23 10.40 0.48 -3.48
CA LEU A 23 11.16 -0.77 -3.34
C LEU A 23 10.54 -1.92 -4.12
N GLY A 24 9.21 -1.97 -4.25
CA GLY A 24 8.50 -2.98 -5.03
C GLY A 24 8.78 -2.83 -6.52
N VAL A 25 8.67 -1.61 -7.05
CA VAL A 25 8.99 -1.32 -8.46
C VAL A 25 10.47 -1.54 -8.74
N THR A 26 11.36 -1.09 -7.83
CA THR A 26 12.80 -1.36 -7.95
C THR A 26 13.10 -2.85 -7.98
N GLY A 27 12.44 -3.62 -7.11
CA GLY A 27 12.57 -5.08 -7.11
C GLY A 27 12.03 -5.73 -8.38
N ALA A 28 10.88 -5.27 -8.89
CA ALA A 28 10.30 -5.77 -10.15
C ALA A 28 11.23 -5.51 -11.32
N VAL A 29 11.70 -4.28 -11.49
CA VAL A 29 12.57 -3.88 -12.61
C VAL A 29 13.96 -4.53 -12.49
N SER A 30 14.55 -4.58 -11.30
CA SER A 30 15.89 -5.19 -11.12
C SER A 30 15.91 -6.70 -11.30
N THR A 31 14.81 -7.40 -11.08
CA THR A 31 14.71 -8.86 -11.22
C THR A 31 14.07 -9.28 -12.54
N GLY A 32 13.00 -8.60 -12.93
CA GLY A 32 12.19 -8.93 -14.12
C GLY A 32 12.47 -8.07 -15.33
N GLY A 33 13.37 -7.10 -15.22
CA GLY A 33 13.67 -6.12 -16.29
C GLY A 33 12.59 -5.03 -16.42
N PRO A 34 12.81 -4.09 -17.37
CA PRO A 34 11.85 -3.01 -17.64
C PRO A 34 10.44 -3.49 -17.97
N GLY A 35 10.32 -4.66 -18.62
CA GLY A 35 9.03 -5.27 -18.98
C GLY A 35 8.14 -5.62 -17.79
N ALA A 36 8.70 -5.78 -16.59
CA ALA A 36 7.91 -6.00 -15.38
C ALA A 36 6.95 -4.84 -15.11
N LEU A 37 7.31 -3.60 -15.47
CA LEU A 37 6.44 -2.44 -15.32
C LEU A 37 5.17 -2.54 -16.18
N PHE A 38 5.27 -3.06 -17.41
CA PHE A 38 4.11 -3.33 -18.25
C PHE A 38 3.12 -4.26 -17.54
N TRP A 39 3.61 -5.33 -16.95
CA TRP A 39 2.77 -6.30 -16.24
C TRP A 39 2.20 -5.74 -14.93
N MET A 40 2.86 -4.75 -14.31
CA MET A 40 2.27 -3.97 -13.23
C MET A 40 1.06 -3.16 -13.73
N TRP A 41 1.12 -2.54 -14.91
CA TRP A 41 -0.02 -1.83 -15.50
C TRP A 41 -1.19 -2.76 -15.80
N VAL A 42 -0.91 -3.94 -16.35
CA VAL A 42 -1.93 -4.97 -16.59
C VAL A 42 -2.59 -5.39 -15.26
N SER A 43 -1.78 -5.63 -14.23
CA SER A 43 -2.27 -5.95 -12.89
C SER A 43 -3.16 -4.84 -12.32
N ALA A 44 -2.79 -3.56 -12.49
CA ALA A 44 -3.58 -2.43 -12.03
C ALA A 44 -4.91 -2.30 -12.77
N PHE A 45 -4.92 -2.54 -14.07
CA PHE A 45 -6.14 -2.49 -14.87
C PHE A 45 -7.21 -3.46 -14.34
N PHE A 46 -6.84 -4.72 -14.11
CA PHE A 46 -7.73 -5.69 -13.48
C PHE A 46 -7.96 -5.40 -11.99
N GLY A 47 -6.95 -4.86 -11.32
CA GLY A 47 -7.04 -4.45 -9.92
C GLY A 47 -8.08 -3.36 -9.67
N MET A 48 -8.28 -2.42 -10.61
CA MET A 48 -9.34 -1.40 -10.49
C MET A 48 -10.72 -2.04 -10.39
N ALA A 49 -11.02 -3.02 -11.24
CA ALA A 49 -12.29 -3.74 -11.19
C ALA A 49 -12.43 -4.53 -9.88
N THR A 50 -11.37 -5.20 -9.45
CA THR A 50 -11.34 -5.94 -8.19
C THR A 50 -11.57 -5.01 -6.97
N ALA A 51 -10.92 -3.86 -6.95
CA ALA A 51 -11.07 -2.85 -5.89
C ALA A 51 -12.50 -2.27 -5.87
N PHE A 52 -13.10 -2.06 -7.05
CA PHE A 52 -14.49 -1.65 -7.15
C PHE A 52 -15.43 -2.69 -6.50
N VAL A 53 -15.31 -3.95 -6.85
CA VAL A 53 -16.12 -5.05 -6.30
C VAL A 53 -15.93 -5.16 -4.79
N GLU A 54 -14.70 -5.21 -4.33
CA GLU A 54 -14.34 -5.34 -2.92
C GLU A 54 -14.92 -4.21 -2.06
N SER A 55 -14.76 -2.98 -2.52
CA SER A 55 -15.18 -1.80 -1.77
C SER A 55 -16.70 -1.60 -1.80
N THR A 56 -17.34 -1.94 -2.91
CA THR A 56 -18.80 -1.95 -3.02
C THR A 56 -19.41 -2.99 -2.10
N LEU A 57 -18.89 -4.24 -2.07
CA LEU A 57 -19.33 -5.27 -1.13
C LEU A 57 -19.16 -4.83 0.33
N SER A 58 -18.06 -4.19 0.61
CA SER A 58 -17.79 -3.68 1.95
C SER A 58 -18.79 -2.62 2.39
N GLN A 59 -19.21 -1.76 1.49
CA GLN A 59 -20.26 -0.77 1.74
C GLN A 59 -21.64 -1.40 1.86
N ILE A 60 -21.97 -2.38 1.02
CA ILE A 60 -23.26 -3.11 1.08
C ILE A 60 -23.45 -3.72 2.47
N TYR A 61 -22.43 -4.42 2.98
CA TYR A 61 -22.50 -5.21 4.20
C TYR A 61 -21.88 -4.54 5.43
N LYS A 62 -21.67 -3.22 5.38
CA LYS A 62 -21.22 -2.49 6.57
C LYS A 62 -22.26 -2.54 7.68
N GLU A 63 -21.79 -2.49 8.91
CA GLU A 63 -22.61 -2.53 10.12
C GLU A 63 -22.41 -1.26 10.94
N LYS A 64 -23.38 -0.92 11.75
CA LYS A 64 -23.29 0.21 12.67
C LYS A 64 -22.93 -0.32 14.05
N GLN A 65 -21.84 0.20 14.61
CA GLN A 65 -21.40 -0.14 15.97
C GLN A 65 -21.26 1.15 16.78
N GLY A 66 -22.30 1.45 17.58
CA GLY A 66 -22.41 2.76 18.22
C GLY A 66 -22.60 3.87 17.19
N ASP A 67 -21.71 4.88 17.22
CA ASP A 67 -21.73 6.00 16.29
C ASP A 67 -20.82 5.81 15.06
N GLU A 68 -20.16 4.66 14.95
CA GLU A 68 -19.20 4.38 13.86
C GLU A 68 -19.70 3.27 12.95
N TYR A 69 -19.31 3.33 11.67
CA TYR A 69 -19.49 2.21 10.75
C TYR A 69 -18.31 1.26 10.86
N VAL A 70 -18.61 -0.02 10.81
CA VAL A 70 -17.63 -1.11 10.75
C VAL A 70 -17.98 -2.02 9.57
N GLY A 71 -16.97 -2.61 8.95
CA GLY A 71 -17.20 -3.46 7.78
C GLY A 71 -15.90 -4.07 7.28
N GLY A 72 -15.83 -4.26 5.98
CA GLY A 72 -14.68 -4.87 5.35
C GLY A 72 -14.80 -6.38 5.23
N LEU A 73 -13.69 -7.01 4.88
CA LEU A 73 -13.57 -8.47 4.67
C LEU A 73 -14.29 -9.32 5.74
N PRO A 74 -14.16 -9.04 7.04
CA PRO A 74 -14.84 -9.86 8.04
C PRO A 74 -16.37 -9.78 7.97
N CYS A 75 -16.93 -8.61 7.64
CA CYS A 75 -18.38 -8.42 7.62
C CYS A 75 -19.01 -9.04 6.37
N TYR A 76 -18.52 -8.69 5.16
CA TYR A 76 -19.09 -9.32 3.96
C TYR A 76 -18.74 -10.81 3.87
N GLY A 77 -17.55 -11.23 4.33
CA GLY A 77 -17.19 -12.64 4.38
C GLY A 77 -18.12 -13.45 5.28
N ARG A 78 -18.46 -12.91 6.46
CA ARG A 78 -19.45 -13.51 7.36
C ARG A 78 -20.81 -13.64 6.67
N LYS A 79 -21.30 -12.59 6.05
CA LYS A 79 -22.61 -12.56 5.37
C LYS A 79 -22.69 -13.56 4.22
N LEU A 80 -21.68 -13.57 3.37
CA LEU A 80 -21.61 -14.45 2.19
C LEU A 80 -21.44 -15.94 2.54
N LEU A 81 -20.86 -16.26 3.69
CA LEU A 81 -20.60 -17.63 4.14
C LEU A 81 -21.65 -18.13 5.16
N GLY A 82 -22.85 -17.55 5.20
CA GLY A 82 -23.97 -18.07 5.99
C GLY A 82 -24.20 -17.38 7.33
N GLY A 83 -23.54 -16.26 7.61
CA GLY A 83 -23.87 -15.36 8.71
C GLY A 83 -23.31 -15.72 10.09
N ALA A 84 -22.59 -16.84 10.24
CA ALA A 84 -22.07 -17.25 11.55
C ALA A 84 -21.00 -16.27 12.07
N ALA A 85 -21.15 -15.83 13.32
CA ALA A 85 -20.24 -14.87 13.96
C ALA A 85 -18.78 -15.37 14.02
N ILE A 86 -18.57 -16.68 14.15
CA ILE A 86 -17.25 -17.28 14.20
C ILE A 86 -16.46 -17.03 12.90
N ILE A 87 -17.15 -16.95 11.74
CA ILE A 87 -16.52 -16.69 10.44
C ILE A 87 -15.97 -15.26 10.41
N GLY A 88 -16.77 -14.27 10.83
CA GLY A 88 -16.31 -12.89 10.94
C GLY A 88 -15.14 -12.73 11.91
N GLY A 89 -15.19 -13.42 13.04
CA GLY A 89 -14.09 -13.47 14.01
C GLY A 89 -12.81 -14.09 13.45
N ALA A 90 -12.93 -15.20 12.72
CA ALA A 90 -11.78 -15.86 12.06
C ALA A 90 -11.15 -14.98 10.99
N LEU A 91 -11.94 -14.32 10.14
CA LEU A 91 -11.45 -13.39 9.12
C LEU A 91 -10.81 -12.14 9.73
N SER A 92 -11.38 -11.61 10.82
CA SER A 92 -10.77 -10.51 11.59
C SER A 92 -9.43 -10.92 12.19
N PHE A 93 -9.33 -12.11 12.74
CA PHE A 93 -8.10 -12.65 13.31
C PHE A 93 -7.04 -12.89 12.22
N LEU A 94 -7.43 -13.42 11.07
CA LEU A 94 -6.58 -13.57 9.90
C LEU A 94 -5.98 -12.22 9.47
N TYR A 95 -6.81 -11.18 9.44
CA TYR A 95 -6.35 -9.84 9.10
C TYR A 95 -5.34 -9.27 10.12
N ILE A 96 -5.57 -9.49 11.42
CA ILE A 96 -4.62 -9.09 12.46
C ILE A 96 -3.26 -9.78 12.25
N ILE A 97 -3.26 -11.09 11.98
CA ILE A 97 -2.03 -11.82 11.66
C ILE A 97 -1.35 -11.24 10.42
N TYR A 98 -2.09 -11.00 9.35
CA TYR A 98 -1.58 -10.36 8.15
C TYR A 98 -0.86 -9.04 8.46
N ALA A 99 -1.50 -8.15 9.21
CA ALA A 99 -0.90 -6.88 9.58
C ALA A 99 0.36 -7.07 10.45
N LEU A 100 0.35 -7.98 11.41
CA LEU A 100 1.53 -8.29 12.25
C LEU A 100 2.72 -8.83 11.43
N LEU A 101 2.46 -9.53 10.33
CA LEU A 101 3.52 -10.02 9.43
C LEU A 101 4.06 -8.91 8.51
N CYS A 102 3.27 -7.86 8.22
CA CYS A 102 3.68 -6.75 7.36
C CYS A 102 4.35 -5.58 8.13
N ILE A 103 3.98 -5.37 9.40
CA ILE A 103 4.49 -4.27 10.24
C ILE A 103 6.03 -4.25 10.36
N PRO A 104 6.76 -5.38 10.54
CA PRO A 104 8.22 -5.34 10.69
C PRO A 104 8.94 -4.70 9.52
N ALA A 105 8.51 -5.00 8.29
CA ALA A 105 9.09 -4.41 7.08
C ALA A 105 8.93 -2.89 7.05
N GLN A 106 7.81 -2.37 7.55
CA GLN A 106 7.58 -0.92 7.62
C GLN A 106 8.45 -0.25 8.68
N GLY A 107 8.66 -0.91 9.82
CA GLY A 107 9.60 -0.46 10.86
C GLY A 107 11.02 -0.39 10.33
N PHE A 108 11.47 -1.43 9.66
CA PHE A 108 12.78 -1.49 8.99
C PHE A 108 12.94 -0.33 8.00
N ASN A 109 11.97 -0.14 7.10
CA ASN A 109 12.01 0.91 6.08
C ASN A 109 12.02 2.32 6.66
N THR A 110 11.31 2.55 7.77
CA THR A 110 11.26 3.87 8.40
C THR A 110 12.61 4.25 9.01
N ILE A 111 13.31 3.30 9.65
CA ILE A 111 14.68 3.51 10.14
C ILE A 111 15.63 3.75 8.97
N SER A 112 15.57 2.93 7.91
CA SER A 112 16.41 3.10 6.71
C SER A 112 16.25 4.49 6.09
N ALA A 113 15.02 5.01 6.05
CA ALA A 113 14.74 6.36 5.56
C ALA A 113 15.42 7.43 6.42
N MET A 114 15.31 7.34 7.75
CA MET A 114 15.93 8.33 8.66
C MET A 114 17.45 8.30 8.57
N VAL A 115 18.04 7.12 8.45
CA VAL A 115 19.48 6.96 8.19
C VAL A 115 19.86 7.64 6.87
N SER A 116 19.14 7.34 5.79
CA SER A 116 19.39 7.95 4.47
C SER A 116 19.26 9.47 4.49
N VAL A 117 18.22 10.03 5.14
CA VAL A 117 18.04 11.48 5.30
C VAL A 117 19.23 12.09 6.02
N THR A 118 19.69 11.47 7.11
CA THR A 118 20.78 12.01 7.91
C THR A 118 22.12 11.93 7.17
N GLN A 119 22.38 10.83 6.46
CA GLN A 119 23.57 10.71 5.61
C GLN A 119 23.58 11.77 4.51
N ASN A 120 22.44 12.05 3.87
CA ASN A 120 22.34 13.12 2.87
C ASN A 120 22.57 14.50 3.46
N LEU A 121 22.18 14.77 4.69
CA LEU A 121 22.35 16.06 5.33
C LEU A 121 23.77 16.29 5.88
N THR A 122 24.38 15.24 6.42
CA THR A 122 25.67 15.33 7.12
C THR A 122 26.85 14.97 6.23
N GLY A 123 26.62 14.22 5.15
CA GLY A 123 27.68 13.63 4.32
C GLY A 123 28.48 12.53 5.01
N ALA A 124 28.09 12.12 6.23
CA ALA A 124 28.79 11.13 7.03
C ALA A 124 28.08 9.77 6.98
N GLU A 125 28.84 8.70 6.85
CA GLU A 125 28.30 7.35 7.03
C GLU A 125 27.90 7.14 8.50
N ILE A 126 26.69 6.63 8.71
CA ILE A 126 26.18 6.34 10.05
C ILE A 126 26.43 4.86 10.32
N ALA A 127 27.28 4.58 11.32
CA ALA A 127 27.57 3.20 11.70
C ALA A 127 26.33 2.50 12.25
N GLU A 128 26.18 1.23 11.89
CA GLU A 128 25.14 0.35 12.45
C GLU A 128 25.22 0.34 13.99
N GLY A 129 24.04 0.32 14.63
CA GLY A 129 23.94 0.31 16.08
C GLY A 129 24.38 1.61 16.78
N SER A 130 24.65 2.70 16.05
CA SER A 130 25.03 3.99 16.65
C SER A 130 23.94 4.55 17.58
N ALA A 131 24.33 5.37 18.56
CA ALA A 131 23.41 6.03 19.48
C ALA A 131 22.35 6.87 18.75
N LEU A 132 22.69 7.42 17.58
CA LEU A 132 21.78 8.20 16.74
C LEU A 132 20.63 7.32 16.21
N ILE A 133 20.92 6.11 15.74
CA ILE A 133 19.89 5.18 15.23
C ILE A 133 18.98 4.73 16.38
N TRP A 134 19.51 4.50 17.58
CA TRP A 134 18.69 4.24 18.76
C TRP A 134 17.82 5.44 19.14
N GLY A 135 18.30 6.66 18.92
CA GLY A 135 17.49 7.87 19.04
C GLY A 135 16.31 7.88 18.06
N PHE A 136 16.53 7.50 16.81
CA PHE A 136 15.46 7.33 15.82
C PHE A 136 14.46 6.25 16.22
N PHE A 137 14.95 5.13 16.70
CA PHE A 137 14.10 4.06 17.24
C PHE A 137 13.14 4.59 18.34
N LEU A 138 13.67 5.28 19.33
CA LEU A 138 12.86 5.83 20.44
C LEU A 138 11.86 6.88 19.94
N LEU A 139 12.28 7.76 19.03
CA LEU A 139 11.42 8.76 18.43
C LEU A 139 10.25 8.12 17.67
N LEU A 140 10.53 7.17 16.81
CA LEU A 140 9.51 6.48 15.99
C LEU A 140 8.56 5.64 16.85
N MET A 141 9.08 4.94 17.86
CA MET A 141 8.25 4.22 18.81
C MET A 141 7.33 5.17 19.56
N GLY A 142 7.84 6.32 20.02
CA GLY A 142 7.05 7.34 20.70
C GLY A 142 5.95 7.93 19.81
N LEU A 143 6.28 8.30 18.57
CA LEU A 143 5.32 8.84 17.60
C LEU A 143 4.24 7.82 17.22
N THR A 144 4.65 6.56 17.02
CA THR A 144 3.70 5.48 16.68
C THR A 144 2.79 5.17 17.85
N ALA A 145 3.33 5.03 19.07
CA ALA A 145 2.55 4.81 20.26
C ALA A 145 1.55 5.97 20.50
N PHE A 146 2.02 7.22 20.41
CA PHE A 146 1.15 8.39 20.52
C PHE A 146 0.01 8.37 19.49
N SER A 147 0.28 7.95 18.25
CA SER A 147 -0.72 7.86 17.19
C SER A 147 -1.75 6.77 17.47
N VAL A 148 -1.29 5.55 17.81
CA VAL A 148 -2.13 4.35 18.00
C VAL A 148 -3.01 4.48 19.24
N PHE A 149 -2.48 4.93 20.38
CA PHE A 149 -3.27 5.13 21.59
C PHE A 149 -4.25 6.32 21.47
N GLY A 150 -4.08 7.18 20.46
CA GLY A 150 -5.07 8.20 20.09
C GLY A 150 -6.27 7.70 19.30
N GLY A 151 -6.23 6.44 18.84
CA GLY A 151 -7.28 5.78 18.08
C GLY A 151 -7.41 6.25 16.63
N LEU A 152 -8.38 5.66 15.91
CA LEU A 152 -8.58 5.86 14.47
C LEU A 152 -8.69 7.35 14.07
N ARG A 153 -9.38 8.17 14.85
CA ARG A 153 -9.54 9.63 14.54
C ARG A 153 -8.22 10.40 14.53
N ARG A 154 -7.25 10.00 15.36
CA ARG A 154 -5.92 10.64 15.36
C ARG A 154 -5.12 10.19 14.16
N ILE A 155 -5.17 8.92 13.84
CA ILE A 155 -4.47 8.36 12.68
C ILE A 155 -5.00 8.98 11.39
N THR A 156 -6.32 9.04 11.19
CA THR A 156 -6.90 9.69 10.00
C THR A 156 -6.48 11.15 9.89
N ARG A 157 -6.46 11.91 10.99
CA ARG A 157 -5.99 13.30 10.96
C ARG A 157 -4.52 13.43 10.52
N ILE A 158 -3.66 12.50 10.92
CA ILE A 158 -2.25 12.49 10.51
C ILE A 158 -2.16 12.13 9.01
N THR A 159 -2.86 11.10 8.57
CA THR A 159 -2.84 10.67 7.17
C THR A 159 -3.48 11.70 6.23
N ASP A 160 -4.54 12.39 6.64
CA ASP A 160 -5.20 13.45 5.85
C ASP A 160 -4.24 14.61 5.50
N VAL A 161 -3.21 14.82 6.31
CA VAL A 161 -2.20 15.85 6.06
C VAL A 161 -0.97 15.29 5.36
N LEU A 162 -0.42 14.18 5.86
CA LEU A 162 0.85 13.65 5.35
C LEU A 162 0.70 13.04 3.94
N VAL A 163 -0.40 12.33 3.67
CA VAL A 163 -0.56 11.62 2.39
C VAL A 163 -0.61 12.56 1.18
N PRO A 164 -1.42 13.63 1.16
CA PRO A 164 -1.40 14.56 0.02
C PRO A 164 -0.04 15.25 -0.15
N ILE A 165 0.59 15.67 0.95
CA ILE A 165 1.89 16.35 0.89
C ILE A 165 2.95 15.42 0.29
N MET A 166 3.09 14.20 0.82
CA MET A 166 4.09 13.26 0.33
C MET A 166 3.87 12.89 -1.14
N ALA A 167 2.60 12.68 -1.54
CA ALA A 167 2.27 12.31 -2.92
C ALA A 167 2.61 13.45 -3.89
N VAL A 168 2.20 14.69 -3.57
CA VAL A 168 2.48 15.86 -4.42
C VAL A 168 3.98 16.13 -4.51
N VAL A 169 4.71 16.09 -3.39
CA VAL A 169 6.16 16.33 -3.37
C VAL A 169 6.90 15.25 -4.17
N TYR A 170 6.55 13.98 -3.98
CA TYR A 170 7.15 12.88 -4.72
C TYR A 170 6.89 12.99 -6.22
N VAL A 171 5.64 13.19 -6.62
CA VAL A 171 5.24 13.37 -8.02
C VAL A 171 5.97 14.55 -8.65
N ALA A 172 6.01 15.71 -7.96
CA ALA A 172 6.70 16.89 -8.46
C ALA A 172 8.20 16.65 -8.64
N ALA A 173 8.87 16.03 -7.65
CA ALA A 173 10.29 15.72 -7.74
C ALA A 173 10.62 14.80 -8.93
N VAL A 174 9.81 13.74 -9.14
CA VAL A 174 10.02 12.82 -10.26
C VAL A 174 9.70 13.48 -11.60
N LEU A 175 8.62 14.28 -11.68
CA LEU A 175 8.29 15.01 -12.91
C LEU A 175 9.39 15.99 -13.33
N VAL A 176 10.06 16.64 -12.37
CA VAL A 176 11.23 17.48 -12.67
C VAL A 176 12.35 16.63 -13.28
N MET A 177 12.66 15.46 -12.69
CA MET A 177 13.67 14.55 -13.26
C MET A 177 13.30 14.07 -14.66
N VAL A 178 12.04 13.71 -14.89
CA VAL A 178 11.54 13.31 -16.23
C VAL A 178 11.63 14.48 -17.21
N ALA A 179 11.24 15.69 -16.81
CA ALA A 179 11.31 16.88 -17.65
C ALA A 179 12.74 17.21 -18.09
N MET A 180 13.73 16.99 -17.24
CA MET A 180 15.15 17.14 -17.59
C MET A 180 15.66 16.06 -18.57
N ASN A 181 14.93 14.95 -18.72
CA ASN A 181 15.31 13.81 -19.53
C ASN A 181 14.23 13.41 -20.57
N LEU A 182 13.43 14.37 -21.05
CA LEU A 182 12.31 14.13 -21.96
C LEU A 182 12.69 13.37 -23.25
N THR A 183 13.90 13.53 -23.70
CA THR A 183 14.43 12.82 -24.90
C THR A 183 14.45 11.31 -24.72
N LEU A 184 14.51 10.81 -23.50
CA LEU A 184 14.50 9.38 -23.17
C LEU A 184 13.08 8.80 -23.03
N LEU A 185 12.04 9.65 -23.01
CA LEU A 185 10.67 9.20 -22.80
C LEU A 185 10.15 8.24 -23.90
N PRO A 186 10.39 8.47 -25.22
CA PRO A 186 10.01 7.50 -26.24
C PRO A 186 10.75 6.17 -26.10
N TRP A 187 12.03 6.22 -25.74
CA TRP A 187 12.83 5.02 -25.49
C TRP A 187 12.32 4.24 -24.27
N PHE A 188 11.87 4.93 -23.22
CA PHE A 188 11.26 4.28 -22.04
C PHE A 188 10.06 3.41 -22.45
N PHE A 189 9.08 3.96 -23.17
CA PHE A 189 7.90 3.19 -23.59
C PHE A 189 8.27 2.06 -24.56
N TYR A 190 9.23 2.30 -25.44
CA TYR A 190 9.74 1.27 -26.35
C TYR A 190 10.34 0.10 -25.57
N VAL A 191 11.24 0.37 -24.62
CA VAL A 191 11.92 -0.68 -23.87
C VAL A 191 10.95 -1.43 -22.93
N VAL A 192 10.05 -0.72 -22.26
CA VAL A 192 9.03 -1.35 -21.41
C VAL A 192 8.13 -2.28 -22.23
N GLY A 193 7.66 -1.83 -23.40
CA GLY A 193 6.79 -2.63 -24.25
C GLY A 193 7.50 -3.83 -24.88
N THR A 194 8.72 -3.67 -25.36
CA THR A 194 9.49 -4.76 -26.01
C THR A 194 9.95 -5.80 -24.99
N GLU A 195 10.47 -5.37 -23.84
CA GLU A 195 10.97 -6.27 -22.80
C GLU A 195 9.83 -7.03 -22.07
N ALA A 196 8.59 -6.52 -22.12
CA ALA A 196 7.44 -7.20 -21.56
C ALA A 196 7.13 -8.56 -22.19
N PHE A 197 7.51 -8.75 -23.45
CA PHE A 197 7.21 -9.95 -24.24
C PHE A 197 8.45 -10.68 -24.75
N ARG A 198 9.65 -10.26 -24.34
CA ARG A 198 10.90 -10.85 -24.81
C ARG A 198 11.12 -12.22 -24.20
N PRO A 199 11.34 -13.28 -25.02
CA PRO A 199 11.58 -14.63 -24.52
C PRO A 199 12.98 -14.81 -23.92
N GLU A 200 13.94 -13.97 -24.31
CA GLU A 200 15.32 -14.02 -23.82
C GLU A 200 15.54 -13.08 -22.64
N PRO A 201 16.31 -13.51 -21.63
CA PRO A 201 16.52 -12.71 -20.43
C PRO A 201 17.48 -11.54 -20.70
N VAL A 202 17.05 -10.31 -20.45
CA VAL A 202 17.95 -9.14 -20.39
C VAL A 202 18.63 -9.06 -19.02
N PHE A 203 17.93 -9.51 -17.98
CA PHE A 203 18.39 -9.52 -16.60
C PHE A 203 18.42 -10.94 -15.96
N GLY A 204 18.60 -11.98 -16.77
CA GLY A 204 18.64 -13.36 -16.26
C GLY A 204 17.28 -14.01 -16.07
N GLY A 205 16.17 -13.35 -16.43
CA GLY A 205 14.80 -13.87 -16.27
C GLY A 205 14.03 -13.91 -17.57
N ALA A 206 13.50 -15.08 -17.93
CA ALA A 206 12.59 -15.25 -19.07
C ALA A 206 11.29 -14.43 -18.89
N LEU A 207 10.46 -14.33 -19.95
CA LEU A 207 9.13 -13.71 -19.94
C LEU A 207 8.32 -14.01 -18.66
N GLY A 208 8.39 -15.23 -18.14
CA GLY A 208 7.71 -15.63 -16.90
C GLY A 208 8.17 -14.87 -15.66
N ILE A 209 9.41 -14.40 -15.60
CA ILE A 209 9.93 -13.62 -14.45
C ILE A 209 9.42 -12.17 -14.53
N ALA A 210 9.47 -11.52 -15.68
CA ALA A 210 8.91 -10.18 -15.89
C ALA A 210 7.41 -10.16 -15.53
N LEU A 211 6.65 -11.13 -16.06
CA LEU A 211 5.23 -11.31 -15.79
C LEU A 211 4.96 -11.54 -14.29
N SER A 212 5.65 -12.51 -13.67
CA SER A 212 5.41 -12.87 -12.28
C SER A 212 5.80 -11.75 -11.32
N GLN A 213 6.95 -11.08 -11.54
CA GLN A 213 7.38 -9.96 -10.73
C GLN A 213 6.47 -8.74 -10.93
N GLY A 214 6.06 -8.45 -12.16
CA GLY A 214 5.15 -7.36 -12.46
C GLY A 214 3.78 -7.54 -11.78
N ILE A 215 3.15 -8.71 -11.93
CA ILE A 215 1.86 -9.01 -11.28
C ILE A 215 2.01 -9.00 -9.76
N LYS A 216 3.01 -9.68 -9.21
CA LYS A 216 3.26 -9.77 -7.77
C LYS A 216 3.45 -8.38 -7.15
N ARG A 217 4.28 -7.54 -7.75
CA ARG A 217 4.57 -6.20 -7.22
C ARG A 217 3.44 -5.22 -7.51
N GLY A 218 2.71 -5.37 -8.60
CA GLY A 218 1.49 -4.61 -8.88
C GLY A 218 0.42 -4.86 -7.83
N LEU A 219 0.07 -6.11 -7.56
CA LEU A 219 -0.90 -6.49 -6.52
C LEU A 219 -0.45 -6.06 -5.12
N MET A 220 0.84 -6.16 -4.82
CA MET A 220 1.39 -5.72 -3.53
C MET A 220 1.29 -4.20 -3.35
N SER A 221 1.48 -3.42 -4.43
CA SER A 221 1.40 -1.97 -4.38
C SER A 221 -0.02 -1.47 -4.26
N ASN A 222 -0.92 -1.93 -5.14
CA ASN A 222 -2.28 -1.42 -5.22
C ASN A 222 -3.27 -2.07 -4.24
N GLU A 223 -2.87 -3.17 -3.59
CA GLU A 223 -3.63 -3.93 -2.59
C GLU A 223 -5.01 -4.45 -3.04
N ALA A 224 -5.34 -4.39 -4.33
CA ALA A 224 -6.61 -4.84 -4.86
C ALA A 224 -6.79 -6.36 -4.68
N GLY A 225 -7.93 -6.75 -4.15
CA GLY A 225 -8.26 -8.15 -3.91
C GLY A 225 -7.67 -8.75 -2.62
N GLN A 226 -6.97 -7.96 -1.82
CA GLN A 226 -6.40 -8.42 -0.54
C GLN A 226 -7.36 -8.27 0.65
N GLY A 227 -8.50 -7.62 0.47
CA GLY A 227 -9.43 -7.31 1.56
C GLY A 227 -9.08 -6.03 2.34
N THR A 228 -7.93 -5.43 2.08
CA THR A 228 -7.44 -4.22 2.78
C THR A 228 -8.23 -2.99 2.43
N LEU A 229 -8.58 -2.82 1.14
CA LEU A 229 -9.36 -1.68 0.64
C LEU A 229 -10.78 -1.66 1.18
N SER A 230 -11.29 -2.81 1.55
CA SER A 230 -12.63 -2.97 2.12
C SER A 230 -12.77 -2.27 3.47
N MET A 231 -11.70 -2.17 4.27
CA MET A 231 -11.73 -1.59 5.60
C MET A 231 -12.02 -0.07 5.59
N PRO A 232 -11.21 0.76 4.90
CA PRO A 232 -11.49 2.20 4.81
C PRO A 232 -12.77 2.49 4.03
N ALA A 233 -13.11 1.66 3.03
CA ALA A 233 -14.35 1.81 2.30
C ALA A 233 -15.58 1.66 3.22
N ALA A 234 -15.60 0.66 4.11
CA ALA A 234 -16.72 0.40 5.01
C ALA A 234 -16.99 1.51 6.01
N VAL A 235 -15.94 2.10 6.60
CA VAL A 235 -16.08 3.14 7.63
C VAL A 235 -16.48 4.50 7.06
N SER A 236 -16.55 4.61 5.73
CA SER A 236 -16.94 5.84 5.04
C SER A 236 -18.46 6.01 4.99
N TYR A 237 -18.88 7.28 5.13
CA TYR A 237 -20.23 7.68 4.76
C TYR A 237 -20.29 7.87 3.22
N ALA A 238 -21.10 7.08 2.55
CA ALA A 238 -21.32 7.17 1.12
C ALA A 238 -22.84 7.26 0.84
N LYS A 239 -23.23 7.94 -0.23
CA LYS A 239 -24.64 8.03 -0.64
C LYS A 239 -25.11 6.73 -1.32
N HIS A 240 -24.18 6.04 -1.99
CA HIS A 240 -24.42 4.77 -2.65
C HIS A 240 -23.19 3.85 -2.45
N PRO A 241 -23.35 2.52 -2.35
CA PRO A 241 -22.21 1.60 -2.20
C PRO A 241 -21.16 1.76 -3.31
N CYS A 242 -21.59 1.96 -4.54
CA CYS A 242 -20.71 2.12 -5.71
C CYS A 242 -19.83 3.38 -5.65
N ASP A 243 -20.21 4.41 -4.89
CA ASP A 243 -19.37 5.61 -4.72
C ASP A 243 -18.00 5.24 -4.17
N GLN A 244 -17.96 4.38 -3.15
CA GLN A 244 -16.70 3.90 -2.60
C GLN A 244 -15.99 2.91 -3.52
N GLY A 245 -16.71 2.12 -4.27
CA GLY A 245 -16.15 1.28 -5.33
C GLY A 245 -15.35 2.11 -6.33
N ILE A 246 -15.94 3.19 -6.84
CA ILE A 246 -15.30 4.11 -7.80
C ILE A 246 -14.08 4.80 -7.16
N VAL A 247 -14.24 5.32 -5.95
CA VAL A 247 -13.16 6.01 -5.21
C VAL A 247 -11.95 5.09 -5.04
N GLN A 248 -12.16 3.83 -4.67
CA GLN A 248 -11.07 2.88 -4.46
C GLN A 248 -10.46 2.40 -5.78
N ALA A 249 -11.23 2.26 -6.85
CA ALA A 249 -10.71 1.97 -8.18
C ALA A 249 -9.81 3.10 -8.72
N ILE A 250 -10.21 4.36 -8.54
CA ILE A 250 -9.36 5.52 -8.85
C ILE A 250 -8.07 5.49 -8.02
N GLY A 251 -8.14 5.08 -6.76
CA GLY A 251 -6.96 4.94 -5.92
C GLY A 251 -5.96 3.90 -6.46
N VAL A 252 -6.42 2.76 -6.98
CA VAL A 252 -5.57 1.75 -7.65
C VAL A 252 -4.90 2.34 -8.90
N PHE A 253 -5.66 3.09 -9.70
CA PHE A 253 -5.12 3.79 -10.87
C PHE A 253 -3.99 4.76 -10.46
N LEU A 254 -4.25 5.63 -9.50
CA LEU A 254 -3.25 6.61 -9.05
C LEU A 254 -2.01 5.96 -8.46
N ASP A 255 -2.17 4.89 -7.69
CA ASP A 255 -1.05 4.16 -7.10
C ASP A 255 -0.14 3.55 -8.19
N THR A 256 -0.68 2.68 -9.01
CA THR A 256 0.15 1.86 -9.90
C THR A 256 0.37 2.53 -11.26
N MET A 257 -0.68 3.08 -11.89
CA MET A 257 -0.54 3.72 -13.19
C MET A 257 0.18 5.07 -13.13
N VAL A 258 0.13 5.78 -11.99
CA VAL A 258 0.83 7.05 -11.84
C VAL A 258 2.09 6.87 -10.99
N ILE A 259 1.97 6.57 -9.71
CA ILE A 259 3.13 6.62 -8.78
C ILE A 259 4.17 5.54 -9.10
N CYS A 260 3.76 4.28 -9.33
CA CYS A 260 4.71 3.24 -9.72
C CYS A 260 5.33 3.49 -11.10
N THR A 261 4.59 4.09 -12.04
CA THR A 261 5.14 4.47 -13.34
C THR A 261 6.20 5.56 -13.20
N LEU A 262 5.98 6.56 -12.33
CA LEU A 262 6.97 7.59 -12.03
C LEU A 262 8.25 6.98 -11.45
N THR A 263 8.14 6.03 -10.53
CA THR A 263 9.29 5.27 -10.04
C THR A 263 9.98 4.50 -11.17
N GLY A 264 9.21 3.89 -12.05
CA GLY A 264 9.70 3.21 -13.24
C GLY A 264 10.46 4.13 -14.20
N PHE A 265 9.98 5.37 -14.40
CA PHE A 265 10.71 6.39 -15.19
C PHE A 265 12.11 6.60 -14.62
N VAL A 266 12.23 6.83 -13.32
CA VAL A 266 13.53 7.06 -12.67
C VAL A 266 14.47 5.87 -12.87
N LEU A 267 13.98 4.66 -12.60
CA LEU A 267 14.80 3.44 -12.69
C LEU A 267 15.25 3.14 -14.11
N ILE A 268 14.35 3.25 -15.07
CA ILE A 268 14.60 2.85 -16.46
C ILE A 268 15.34 3.97 -17.22
N MET A 269 14.85 5.21 -17.16
CA MET A 269 15.49 6.35 -17.85
C MET A 269 16.82 6.74 -17.23
N GLY A 270 17.05 6.47 -15.96
CA GLY A 270 18.34 6.67 -15.29
C GLY A 270 19.46 5.79 -15.87
N GLN A 271 19.11 4.66 -16.51
CA GLN A 271 20.05 3.75 -17.18
C GLN A 271 21.24 3.29 -16.32
N ALA A 272 21.11 3.35 -14.98
CA ALA A 272 22.18 2.95 -14.08
C ALA A 272 22.60 1.48 -14.28
N TRP A 273 21.63 0.66 -14.70
CA TRP A 273 21.80 -0.77 -14.98
C TRP A 273 22.47 -1.08 -16.33
N LEU A 274 22.61 -0.10 -17.24
CA LEU A 274 23.27 -0.26 -18.56
C LEU A 274 24.70 0.25 -18.58
N LYS A 275 25.15 0.98 -17.56
CA LYS A 275 26.46 1.64 -17.55
C LYS A 275 27.60 0.72 -17.10
N ASP A 276 28.83 1.10 -17.41
CA ASP A 276 30.01 0.50 -16.82
C ASP A 276 29.90 0.56 -15.30
N GLY A 277 29.99 -0.59 -14.62
CA GLY A 277 29.68 -0.70 -13.19
C GLY A 277 28.26 -1.17 -12.87
N SER A 278 27.46 -1.60 -13.86
CA SER A 278 26.14 -2.18 -13.65
C SER A 278 26.12 -3.33 -12.65
N ALA A 279 27.19 -4.14 -12.57
CA ALA A 279 27.34 -5.19 -11.59
C ALA A 279 27.19 -4.63 -10.15
N ALA A 280 27.84 -3.52 -9.85
CA ALA A 280 27.72 -2.86 -8.54
C ALA A 280 26.27 -2.39 -8.26
N TRP A 281 25.56 -1.90 -9.28
CA TRP A 281 24.14 -1.52 -9.12
C TRP A 281 23.27 -2.73 -8.73
N PHE A 282 23.50 -3.89 -9.34
CA PHE A 282 22.74 -5.10 -8.99
C PHE A 282 22.99 -5.61 -7.56
N GLU A 283 24.17 -5.34 -6.99
CA GLU A 283 24.52 -5.66 -5.61
C GLU A 283 23.91 -4.71 -4.55
N MET A 284 23.56 -3.48 -4.95
CA MET A 284 22.97 -2.47 -4.05
C MET A 284 21.64 -2.93 -3.48
N GLY A 285 21.29 -2.39 -2.31
CA GLY A 285 19.95 -2.46 -1.75
C GLY A 285 18.92 -1.76 -2.64
N ARG A 286 17.64 -2.10 -2.49
CA ARG A 286 16.59 -1.56 -3.39
C ARG A 286 16.46 -0.04 -3.32
N LEU A 287 16.53 0.55 -2.12
CA LEU A 287 16.49 2.02 -1.97
C LEU A 287 17.72 2.66 -2.61
N GLU A 288 18.90 2.08 -2.41
CA GLU A 288 20.14 2.57 -3.00
C GLU A 288 20.11 2.51 -4.53
N LYS A 289 19.57 1.42 -5.12
CA LYS A 289 19.35 1.30 -6.57
C LYS A 289 18.50 2.45 -7.11
N PHE A 290 17.43 2.78 -6.40
CA PHE A 290 16.56 3.87 -6.79
C PHE A 290 17.26 5.23 -6.69
N LEU A 291 17.95 5.50 -5.58
CA LEU A 291 18.70 6.74 -5.38
C LEU A 291 19.86 6.88 -6.39
N ALA A 292 20.57 5.79 -6.71
CA ALA A 292 21.60 5.79 -7.75
C ALA A 292 21.01 6.12 -9.15
N SER A 293 19.80 5.64 -9.44
CA SER A 293 19.10 5.97 -10.69
C SER A 293 18.68 7.45 -10.72
N CYS A 294 18.27 8.03 -9.59
CA CYS A 294 18.04 9.47 -9.47
C CYS A 294 19.31 10.27 -9.78
N ALA A 295 20.45 9.81 -9.25
CA ALA A 295 21.75 10.44 -9.50
C ALA A 295 22.10 10.50 -11.00
N GLN A 296 21.83 9.41 -11.71
CA GLN A 296 22.08 9.35 -13.14
C GLN A 296 21.19 10.30 -13.96
N MET A 297 19.96 10.53 -13.51
CA MET A 297 19.03 11.45 -14.20
C MET A 297 19.36 12.93 -13.95
N LEU A 298 19.90 13.26 -12.78
CA LEU A 298 20.17 14.65 -12.37
C LEU A 298 21.60 15.09 -12.63
N GLY A 299 22.51 14.14 -12.86
CA GLY A 299 23.96 14.41 -12.92
C GLY A 299 24.55 14.66 -11.52
N SER A 300 25.86 14.93 -11.46
CA SER A 300 26.57 15.25 -10.22
C SER A 300 26.43 16.74 -9.89
N GLY A 301 25.94 17.09 -8.71
CA GLY A 301 25.84 18.47 -8.26
C GLY A 301 24.85 18.69 -7.12
N ALA A 302 24.63 19.96 -6.75
CA ALA A 302 23.71 20.35 -5.66
C ALA A 302 22.27 19.85 -5.88
N GLY A 303 21.82 19.74 -7.13
CA GLY A 303 20.50 19.21 -7.48
C GLY A 303 20.31 17.73 -7.08
N TYR A 304 21.36 16.92 -7.20
CA TYR A 304 21.33 15.53 -6.75
C TYR A 304 21.13 15.40 -5.24
N GLY A 305 21.91 16.15 -4.43
CA GLY A 305 21.78 16.11 -2.97
C GLY A 305 20.40 16.51 -2.49
N LEU A 306 19.80 17.55 -3.11
CA LEU A 306 18.44 17.97 -2.79
C LEU A 306 17.39 16.89 -3.16
N ALA A 307 17.50 16.30 -4.35
CA ALA A 307 16.53 15.30 -4.80
C ALA A 307 16.61 14.01 -3.97
N THR A 308 17.81 13.51 -3.66
CA THR A 308 17.97 12.33 -2.80
C THR A 308 17.45 12.59 -1.38
N LEU A 309 17.63 13.80 -0.84
CA LEU A 309 17.07 14.20 0.44
C LEU A 309 15.53 14.18 0.40
N VAL A 310 14.93 14.85 -0.60
CA VAL A 310 13.47 14.92 -0.76
C VAL A 310 12.87 13.53 -0.91
N ILE A 311 13.47 12.68 -1.75
CA ILE A 311 13.01 11.30 -1.96
C ILE A 311 13.14 10.46 -0.69
N SER A 312 14.24 10.57 0.04
CA SER A 312 14.43 9.84 1.30
C SER A 312 13.40 10.27 2.36
N ILE A 313 13.07 11.55 2.43
CA ILE A 313 12.00 12.08 3.29
C ILE A 313 10.63 11.50 2.86
N CYS A 314 10.30 11.57 1.57
CA CYS A 314 9.04 10.99 1.05
C CYS A 314 8.96 9.48 1.35
N PHE A 315 10.04 8.74 1.15
CA PHE A 315 10.11 7.32 1.45
C PHE A 315 9.85 7.03 2.94
N GLY A 316 10.43 7.82 3.84
CA GLY A 316 10.18 7.71 5.27
C GLY A 316 8.72 7.98 5.65
N ILE A 317 8.11 9.01 5.04
CA ILE A 317 6.69 9.31 5.24
C ILE A 317 5.81 8.19 4.67
N PHE A 318 6.14 7.64 3.50
CA PHE A 318 5.45 6.48 2.91
C PHE A 318 5.47 5.28 3.86
N ALA A 319 6.63 4.94 4.43
CA ALA A 319 6.76 3.83 5.36
C ALA A 319 5.96 4.08 6.65
N PHE A 320 6.02 5.28 7.19
CA PHE A 320 5.30 5.65 8.41
C PHE A 320 3.77 5.68 8.22
N THR A 321 3.27 6.25 7.13
CA THR A 321 1.82 6.28 6.86
C THR A 321 1.26 4.88 6.59
N CYS A 322 1.99 4.03 5.86
CA CYS A 322 1.64 2.64 5.63
C CYS A 322 1.59 1.85 6.97
N LEU A 323 2.56 2.07 7.85
CA LEU A 323 2.56 1.51 9.20
C LEU A 323 1.29 1.92 9.98
N LEU A 324 0.93 3.21 9.96
CA LEU A 324 -0.29 3.70 10.62
C LEU A 324 -1.55 3.05 10.04
N GLY A 325 -1.58 2.77 8.75
CA GLY A 325 -2.66 2.05 8.08
C GLY A 325 -2.82 0.63 8.63
N PHE A 326 -1.75 -0.17 8.68
CA PHE A 326 -1.76 -1.53 9.25
C PHE A 326 -2.24 -1.54 10.70
N LEU A 327 -1.76 -0.59 11.50
CA LEU A 327 -2.16 -0.47 12.91
C LEU A 327 -3.64 -0.12 13.06
N SER A 328 -4.16 0.79 12.20
CA SER A 328 -5.58 1.18 12.21
C SER A 328 -6.49 0.02 11.88
N PHE A 329 -6.16 -0.72 10.82
CA PHE A 329 -7.01 -1.82 10.34
C PHE A 329 -6.95 -3.01 11.30
N SER A 330 -5.80 -3.28 11.92
CA SER A 330 -5.69 -4.26 13.01
C SER A 330 -6.61 -3.91 14.18
N GLU A 331 -6.68 -2.62 14.53
CA GLU A 331 -7.59 -2.15 15.59
C GLU A 331 -9.06 -2.31 15.20
N ILE A 332 -9.43 -1.98 13.95
CA ILE A 332 -10.80 -2.18 13.44
C ILE A 332 -11.18 -3.67 13.54
N CYS A 333 -10.30 -4.57 13.08
CA CYS A 333 -10.53 -6.01 13.18
C CYS A 333 -10.58 -6.51 14.62
N ALA A 334 -9.74 -5.98 15.52
CA ALA A 334 -9.78 -6.33 16.93
C ALA A 334 -11.12 -5.94 17.57
N ARG A 335 -11.67 -4.77 17.25
CA ARG A 335 -12.99 -4.32 17.72
C ARG A 335 -14.14 -5.19 17.20
N GLN A 336 -14.01 -5.74 16.00
CA GLN A 336 -14.99 -6.68 15.45
C GLN A 336 -15.00 -8.03 16.18
N ILE A 337 -13.86 -8.46 16.73
CA ILE A 337 -13.77 -9.67 17.57
C ILE A 337 -14.32 -9.40 18.97
N SER A 338 -13.88 -8.31 19.60
CA SER A 338 -14.25 -7.97 20.96
C SER A 338 -14.12 -6.48 21.25
N ASN A 339 -15.16 -5.91 21.87
CA ASN A 339 -15.13 -4.53 22.38
C ASN A 339 -14.37 -4.39 23.72
N ASN A 340 -13.74 -5.47 24.21
CA ASN A 340 -12.97 -5.42 25.45
C ASN A 340 -11.72 -4.55 25.29
N LYS A 341 -11.65 -3.48 26.10
CA LYS A 341 -10.51 -2.53 26.08
C LYS A 341 -9.16 -3.21 26.33
N PHE A 342 -9.14 -4.27 27.14
CA PHE A 342 -7.93 -5.04 27.39
C PHE A 342 -7.44 -5.76 26.13
N PHE A 343 -8.35 -6.43 25.40
CA PHE A 343 -8.02 -7.12 24.16
C PHE A 343 -7.49 -6.14 23.08
N ILE A 344 -8.16 -5.01 22.89
CA ILE A 344 -7.73 -3.97 21.94
C ILE A 344 -6.35 -3.44 22.32
N SER A 345 -6.11 -3.17 23.61
CA SER A 345 -4.79 -2.71 24.09
C SER A 345 -3.72 -3.77 23.92
N ALA A 346 -4.04 -5.06 24.10
CA ALA A 346 -3.12 -6.16 23.84
C ALA A 346 -2.71 -6.22 22.37
N VAL A 347 -3.66 -6.09 21.44
CA VAL A 347 -3.35 -6.05 20.00
C VAL A 347 -2.45 -4.85 19.67
N ARG A 348 -2.70 -3.67 20.22
CA ARG A 348 -1.83 -2.49 20.04
C ARG A 348 -0.42 -2.74 20.56
N LEU A 349 -0.28 -3.31 21.76
CA LEU A 349 1.04 -3.59 22.36
C LEU A 349 1.82 -4.65 21.57
N VAL A 350 1.16 -5.72 21.11
CA VAL A 350 1.76 -6.73 20.25
C VAL A 350 2.23 -6.10 18.93
N SER A 351 1.41 -5.24 18.32
CA SER A 351 1.78 -4.54 17.09
C SER A 351 2.99 -3.63 17.29
N LEU A 352 3.09 -2.92 18.42
CA LEU A 352 4.27 -2.11 18.76
C LEU A 352 5.51 -2.98 19.03
N ALA A 353 5.35 -4.14 19.66
CA ALA A 353 6.47 -5.08 19.88
C ALA A 353 7.01 -5.63 18.56
N VAL A 354 6.12 -5.99 17.64
CA VAL A 354 6.47 -6.47 16.30
C VAL A 354 7.12 -5.34 15.45
N LEU A 355 6.64 -4.10 15.59
CA LEU A 355 7.29 -2.93 15.01
C LEU A 355 8.71 -2.74 15.53
N ALA A 356 8.89 -2.80 16.86
CA ALA A 356 10.22 -2.73 17.49
C ALA A 356 11.16 -3.81 16.95
N PHE A 357 10.66 -5.03 16.77
CA PHE A 357 11.43 -6.12 16.16
C PHE A 357 11.93 -5.75 14.75
N GLY A 358 11.06 -5.24 13.87
CA GLY A 358 11.45 -4.82 12.52
C GLY A 358 12.48 -3.68 12.51
N MET A 359 12.37 -2.73 13.43
CA MET A 359 13.38 -1.67 13.58
C MET A 359 14.71 -2.20 14.12
N ILE A 360 14.69 -3.11 15.08
CA ILE A 360 15.91 -3.72 15.66
C ILE A 360 16.64 -4.56 14.61
N THR A 361 15.94 -5.26 13.72
CA THR A 361 16.59 -6.00 12.63
C THR A 361 17.38 -5.08 11.70
N ASN A 362 16.86 -3.86 11.43
CA ASN A 362 17.59 -2.85 10.67
C ASN A 362 18.85 -2.37 11.44
N ILE A 363 18.69 -2.06 12.74
CA ILE A 363 19.80 -1.58 13.59
C ILE A 363 20.91 -2.62 13.68
N ALA A 364 20.56 -3.90 13.66
CA ALA A 364 21.48 -5.02 13.73
C ALA A 364 22.10 -5.41 12.37
N GLY A 365 21.85 -4.65 11.30
CA GLY A 365 22.41 -4.90 9.97
C GLY A 365 21.86 -6.11 9.23
N PHE A 366 20.67 -6.61 9.60
CA PHE A 366 20.01 -7.70 8.87
C PHE A 366 19.45 -7.22 7.54
N ASP A 367 19.39 -8.13 6.56
CA ASP A 367 18.78 -7.84 5.26
C ASP A 367 17.24 -7.81 5.35
N LEU A 368 16.65 -6.86 4.62
CA LEU A 368 15.20 -6.67 4.52
C LEU A 368 14.48 -7.82 3.80
N SER A 369 15.17 -8.63 2.99
CA SER A 369 14.57 -9.62 2.10
C SER A 369 13.68 -10.63 2.82
N ALA A 370 14.08 -11.09 4.01
CA ALA A 370 13.29 -12.03 4.81
C ALA A 370 11.95 -11.41 5.25
N LEU A 371 11.96 -10.15 5.70
CA LEU A 371 10.75 -9.44 6.13
C LEU A 371 9.81 -9.18 4.94
N TRP A 372 10.37 -8.88 3.76
CA TRP A 372 9.59 -8.73 2.53
C TRP A 372 8.98 -10.04 2.06
N ASN A 373 9.70 -11.14 2.12
CA ASN A 373 9.17 -12.46 1.78
C ASN A 373 8.01 -12.86 2.70
N LEU A 374 8.11 -12.51 3.98
CA LEU A 374 7.05 -12.74 4.95
C LEU A 374 5.79 -11.92 4.62
N SER A 375 5.96 -10.63 4.27
CA SER A 375 4.87 -9.77 3.81
C SER A 375 4.26 -10.28 2.49
N ASP A 376 5.07 -10.71 1.54
CA ASP A 376 4.61 -11.30 0.27
C ASP A 376 3.76 -12.55 0.50
N PHE A 377 4.18 -13.44 1.40
CA PHE A 377 3.42 -14.62 1.78
C PHE A 377 2.06 -14.23 2.40
N ALA A 378 2.08 -13.29 3.34
CA ALA A 378 0.86 -12.81 3.98
C ALA A 378 -0.13 -12.20 2.96
N ASN A 379 0.36 -11.43 1.99
CA ASN A 379 -0.44 -10.87 0.89
C ASN A 379 -1.10 -11.98 0.04
N ILE A 380 -0.35 -13.02 -0.32
CA ILE A 380 -0.88 -14.16 -1.10
C ILE A 380 -2.00 -14.86 -0.33
N VAL A 381 -1.82 -15.11 0.96
CA VAL A 381 -2.85 -15.73 1.81
C VAL A 381 -4.12 -14.86 1.83
N MET A 382 -3.98 -13.55 1.97
CA MET A 382 -5.14 -12.64 1.95
C MET A 382 -5.88 -12.66 0.62
N VAL A 383 -5.16 -12.63 -0.50
CA VAL A 383 -5.75 -12.72 -1.84
C VAL A 383 -6.51 -14.05 -2.01
N CYS A 384 -5.90 -15.18 -1.62
CA CYS A 384 -6.52 -16.50 -1.71
C CYS A 384 -7.80 -16.61 -0.86
N CYS A 385 -7.86 -15.92 0.28
CA CYS A 385 -9.05 -15.90 1.13
C CYS A 385 -10.12 -14.95 0.60
N ASN A 386 -9.74 -13.81 0.03
CA ASN A 386 -10.68 -12.77 -0.37
C ASN A 386 -11.29 -12.98 -1.76
N LEU A 387 -10.51 -13.37 -2.76
CA LEU A 387 -11.03 -13.53 -4.14
C LEU A 387 -12.25 -14.46 -4.24
N PRO A 388 -12.30 -15.62 -3.56
CA PRO A 388 -13.51 -16.44 -3.56
C PRO A 388 -14.73 -15.71 -3.01
N LEU A 389 -14.55 -14.87 -1.98
CA LEU A 389 -15.64 -14.09 -1.40
C LEU A 389 -16.13 -13.00 -2.35
N LEU A 390 -15.21 -12.34 -3.07
CA LEU A 390 -15.58 -11.37 -4.12
C LEU A 390 -16.39 -12.04 -5.23
N TYR A 391 -16.00 -13.25 -5.63
CA TYR A 391 -16.74 -14.04 -6.62
C TYR A 391 -18.15 -14.39 -6.13
N LEU A 392 -18.28 -14.85 -4.89
CA LEU A 392 -19.58 -15.16 -4.28
C LEU A 392 -20.48 -13.92 -4.16
N GLY A 393 -19.90 -12.77 -3.83
CA GLY A 393 -20.64 -11.51 -3.68
C GLY A 393 -20.87 -10.74 -4.98
N PHE A 394 -20.30 -11.18 -6.11
CA PHE A 394 -20.33 -10.44 -7.37
C PHE A 394 -21.73 -10.12 -7.85
N GLY A 395 -22.68 -11.07 -7.72
CA GLY A 395 -24.08 -10.85 -8.09
C GLY A 395 -24.75 -9.70 -7.33
N ASN A 396 -24.39 -9.50 -6.06
CA ASN A 396 -24.91 -8.39 -5.25
C ASN A 396 -24.29 -7.05 -5.65
N VAL A 397 -23.02 -7.06 -6.04
CA VAL A 397 -22.37 -5.87 -6.61
C VAL A 397 -22.99 -5.49 -7.94
N GLN A 398 -23.32 -6.47 -8.79
CA GLN A 398 -23.98 -6.21 -10.08
C GLN A 398 -25.35 -5.57 -9.87
N LYS A 399 -26.19 -6.09 -8.97
CA LYS A 399 -27.48 -5.45 -8.64
C LYS A 399 -27.32 -4.03 -8.10
N ALA A 400 -26.29 -3.80 -7.25
CA ALA A 400 -26.00 -2.47 -6.75
C ALA A 400 -25.55 -1.52 -7.88
N PHE A 401 -24.77 -2.02 -8.83
CA PHE A 401 -24.31 -1.25 -9.98
C PHE A 401 -25.47 -0.91 -10.93
N ASP A 402 -26.34 -1.87 -11.24
CA ASP A 402 -27.53 -1.66 -12.05
C ASP A 402 -28.45 -0.57 -11.43
N HIS A 403 -28.63 -0.63 -10.10
CA HIS A 403 -29.37 0.40 -9.36
C HIS A 403 -28.68 1.78 -9.43
N PHE A 404 -27.34 1.81 -9.35
CA PHE A 404 -26.56 3.02 -9.45
C PHE A 404 -26.68 3.70 -10.82
N GLU A 405 -26.72 2.90 -11.89
CA GLU A 405 -26.89 3.42 -13.26
C GLU A 405 -28.31 3.94 -13.51
N CYS A 406 -29.32 3.22 -13.02
CA CYS A 406 -30.72 3.62 -13.21
C CYS A 406 -31.13 4.83 -12.37
N GLN A 407 -30.42 5.11 -11.25
CA GLN A 407 -30.72 6.20 -10.30
C GLN A 407 -32.18 6.22 -9.79
N GLU A 408 -32.85 5.09 -9.76
CA GLU A 408 -34.23 4.94 -9.34
C GLU A 408 -34.34 4.63 -7.83
N GLY A 409 -34.76 5.61 -7.05
CA GLY A 409 -35.08 5.40 -5.63
C GLY A 409 -33.85 5.34 -4.70
N LYS A 410 -34.08 4.80 -3.49
CA LYS A 410 -33.05 4.64 -2.47
C LYS A 410 -32.46 3.24 -2.55
N PHE A 411 -31.14 3.13 -2.42
CA PHE A 411 -30.49 1.84 -2.26
C PHE A 411 -30.81 1.26 -0.88
N GLY A 412 -31.22 0.01 -0.83
CA GLY A 412 -31.57 -0.66 0.43
C GLY A 412 -32.01 -2.11 0.24
N THR A 413 -32.75 -2.63 1.21
CA THR A 413 -33.25 -4.00 1.24
C THR A 413 -34.01 -4.40 -0.04
N GLU A 414 -34.82 -3.49 -0.60
CA GLU A 414 -35.58 -3.77 -1.82
C GLU A 414 -34.68 -4.02 -3.04
N THR A 415 -33.53 -3.35 -3.12
CA THR A 415 -32.58 -3.49 -4.23
C THR A 415 -31.95 -4.88 -4.29
N LEU A 416 -31.55 -5.42 -3.15
CA LEU A 416 -30.85 -6.71 -3.10
C LEU A 416 -31.77 -7.88 -2.77
N GLY A 417 -32.92 -7.62 -2.14
CA GLY A 417 -33.84 -8.67 -1.65
C GLY A 417 -33.37 -9.33 -0.34
N GLU A 418 -32.46 -8.69 0.37
CA GLU A 418 -31.96 -9.10 1.68
C GLU A 418 -31.85 -7.91 2.64
N PRO A 419 -31.98 -8.13 3.98
CA PRO A 419 -31.99 -7.02 4.95
C PRO A 419 -30.67 -6.24 4.98
N LEU A 420 -30.75 -4.93 4.75
CA LEU A 420 -29.65 -3.97 4.77
C LEU A 420 -29.92 -2.83 5.79
N PRO A 421 -29.88 -3.12 7.11
CA PRO A 421 -30.33 -2.18 8.14
C PRO A 421 -29.68 -0.80 8.07
N VAL A 422 -28.38 -0.75 7.76
CA VAL A 422 -27.64 0.51 7.67
C VAL A 422 -28.15 1.40 6.53
N TRP A 423 -28.50 0.80 5.40
CA TRP A 423 -28.99 1.52 4.23
C TRP A 423 -30.46 1.91 4.36
N ASP A 424 -31.25 1.09 5.03
CA ASP A 424 -32.66 1.36 5.27
C ASP A 424 -32.89 2.49 6.34
N GLU A 425 -32.00 2.57 7.34
CA GLU A 425 -32.08 3.57 8.42
C GLU A 425 -31.43 4.92 8.09
N CYS A 426 -30.40 4.95 7.25
CA CYS A 426 -29.56 6.14 7.06
C CYS A 426 -30.04 7.08 5.93
N HIS A 427 -31.09 6.74 5.25
CA HIS A 427 -31.65 7.48 4.12
C HIS A 427 -33.17 7.49 4.17
#